data_23cb69de6afedf6cae6f55a00b5f9d3b
#
_entry.id   23cb69de6afedf6cae6f55a00b5f9d3b
#
_cell.length_a   1.000
_cell.length_b   1.000
_cell.length_c   1.000
_cell.angle_alpha   90.00
_cell.angle_beta   90.00
_cell.angle_gamma   90.00
#
_symmetry.space_group_name_H-M   'P 1'
#
loop_
_entity.id
_entity.type
_entity.pdbx_description
1 polymer ?
#
loop_
_entity_poly.entity_id
_entity_poly.type
_entity_poly.pdbx_seq_one_letter_code
_entity_poly.pdbx_strand_id
1 'polypeptide(L)' 'KARGFEAVMQIATTIFGALFFILALALVYVSSH' A
#
# COMPACT_ATOMS: atom_id res chain seq x y z
N LYS A 1 -17.88 8.05 -17.10
CA LYS A 1 -18.23 8.45 -16.08
C LYS A 1 -17.60 8.01 -14.85
N ALA A 2 -17.98 7.03 -14.18
CA ALA A 2 -17.42 6.57 -12.95
C ALA A 2 -16.14 5.77 -13.15
N ARG A 3 -15.73 5.61 -14.38
CA ARG A 3 -14.55 4.84 -14.63
C ARG A 3 -13.31 5.41 -13.96
N GLY A 4 -13.13 6.71 -14.06
CA GLY A 4 -11.99 7.35 -13.45
C GLY A 4 -11.98 7.19 -11.94
N PHE A 5 -13.14 7.31 -11.34
CA PHE A 5 -13.25 7.18 -9.89
C PHE A 5 -12.90 5.77 -9.44
N GLU A 6 -13.41 4.79 -10.18
CA GLU A 6 -13.14 3.41 -9.82
C GLU A 6 -11.66 3.09 -9.93
N ALA A 7 -11.02 3.59 -10.97
CA ALA A 7 -9.59 3.35 -11.15
C ALA A 7 -8.79 4.00 -10.05
N VAL A 8 -9.17 5.22 -9.67
CA VAL A 8 -8.48 5.92 -8.60
C VAL A 8 -8.60 5.17 -7.28
N MET A 9 -9.79 4.67 -7.00
CA MET A 9 -10.01 3.92 -5.77
C MET A 9 -9.15 2.66 -5.73
N GLN A 10 -9.06 1.98 -6.85
CA GLN A 10 -8.26 0.76 -6.93
C GLN A 10 -6.78 1.06 -6.75
N ILE A 11 -6.30 2.12 -7.38
CA ILE A 11 -4.91 2.50 -7.26
C ILE A 11 -4.60 2.92 -5.83
N ALA A 12 -5.50 3.67 -5.22
CA ALA A 12 -5.31 4.13 -3.84
C ALA A 12 -5.19 2.95 -2.89
N THR A 13 -6.04 1.95 -3.06
CA THR A 13 -5.99 0.76 -2.22
C THR A 13 -4.67 0.02 -2.40
N THR A 14 -4.21 -0.09 -3.64
CA THR A 14 -2.96 -0.77 -3.92
C THR A 14 -1.79 -0.03 -3.29
N ILE A 15 -1.78 1.28 -3.39
CA ILE A 15 -0.71 2.09 -2.82
C ILE A 15 -0.69 1.94 -1.30
N PHE A 16 -1.86 1.98 -0.68
CA PHE A 16 -1.96 1.84 0.76
C PHE A 16 -1.43 0.48 1.20
N GLY A 17 -1.81 -0.57 0.50
CA GLY A 17 -1.33 -1.90 0.82
C GLY A 17 0.18 -2.02 0.67
N ALA A 18 0.72 -1.45 -0.39
CA ALA A 18 2.15 -1.50 -0.64
C ALA A 18 2.90 -0.76 0.45
N LEU A 19 2.41 0.40 0.86
CA LEU A 19 3.04 1.17 1.91
C LEU A 19 3.06 0.39 3.22
N PHE A 20 1.95 -0.23 3.55
CA PHE A 20 1.86 -1.02 4.77
C PHE A 20 2.79 -2.21 4.71
N PHE A 21 2.88 -2.84 3.55
CA PHE A 21 3.75 -3.98 3.37
C PHE A 21 5.21 -3.61 3.58
N ILE A 22 5.62 -2.50 2.97
CA ILE A 22 7.00 -2.03 3.10
C ILE A 22 7.28 -1.65 4.55
N LEU A 23 6.33 -1.02 5.20
CA LEU A 23 6.49 -0.63 6.60
C LEU A 23 6.67 -1.85 7.49
N ALA A 24 5.88 -2.88 7.23
CA ALA A 24 5.98 -4.11 7.99
C ALA A 24 7.34 -4.76 7.81
N LEU A 25 7.84 -4.79 6.58
CA LEU A 25 9.14 -5.35 6.31
C LEU A 25 10.25 -4.56 7.01
N ALA A 26 10.11 -3.25 7.01
CA ALA A 26 11.10 -2.40 7.67
C ALA A 26 11.14 -2.66 9.17
N LEU A 27 9.97 -2.81 9.77
CA LEU A 27 9.89 -3.10 11.19
C LEU A 27 10.53 -4.43 11.53
N VAL A 28 10.24 -5.44 10.72
CA VAL A 28 10.82 -6.75 10.94
C VAL A 28 12.33 -6.71 10.78
N TYR A 29 12.79 -5.96 9.79
CA TYR A 29 14.22 -5.86 9.54
C TYR A 29 14.94 -5.25 10.74
N VAL A 30 14.42 -4.16 11.25
CA VAL A 30 15.01 -3.47 12.39
C VAL A 30 14.90 -4.32 13.64
N SER A 31 13.75 -4.93 13.83
CA SER A 31 13.51 -5.76 15.02
C SER A 31 14.40 -7.01 14.99
N SER A 32 14.62 -7.55 13.82
CA SER A 32 15.43 -8.74 13.68
C SER A 32 16.90 -8.47 13.93
N HIS A 33 17.29 -7.24 13.69
CA HIS A 33 18.70 -6.87 13.92
C HIS A 33 18.97 -6.79 15.40
#